data_c397824b53cefb0c0afaf9cdff84faa8
#
_entry.id   c397824b53cefb0c0afaf9cdff84faa8
#
_cell.length_a   1.000
_cell.length_b   1.000
_cell.length_c   1.000
_cell.angle_alpha   90.00
_cell.angle_beta   90.00
_cell.angle_gamma   90.00
#
_symmetry.space_group_name_H-M   'P 1'
#
loop_
_entity.id
_entity.type
_entity.pdbx_description
1 polymer ?
#
loop_
_entity_poly.entity_id
_entity_poly.type
_entity_poly.pdbx_seq_one_letter_code
_entity_poly.pdbx_strand_id
1 'polypeptide(L)'
;MFSKLKIKINIDSKNIGYNSGSLFQGFLMENIMNNYADHLHNLKINPYSQYIERSKYGTYWNITTTNREAYEKIIIPLLSLDEIIIKDKDLELKILDRNLNIIKREDFIEKNLFESFDSREINFKFLTPTAFKKNNRYVIIPEPGLIFQSLIRKFDSSGEEKIFSYDLLEEINNSVYISRYNLKSKLFYLEKTKIPGFIGSLSMRCETNKEIINILKLLNKFSEYSGTGIKSSMGMGGTIVGGERLGWKKNKIDNRCGVRRYRRSFIYSL
;
A
#
# COMPACT_ATOMS: atom_id res chain seq x y z
N MET A 1 -7.29 -9.18 -9.45
CA MET A 1 -5.87 -8.99 -9.84
C MET A 1 -5.29 -7.86 -8.99
N PHE A 2 -4.12 -8.06 -8.41
CA PHE A 2 -3.40 -7.03 -7.66
C PHE A 2 -2.12 -6.66 -8.40
N SER A 3 -1.74 -5.38 -8.38
CA SER A 3 -0.48 -4.94 -8.97
C SER A 3 0.27 -3.97 -8.06
N LYS A 4 1.59 -3.93 -8.22
CA LYS A 4 2.48 -3.02 -7.50
C LYS A 4 3.54 -2.50 -8.47
N LEU A 5 3.47 -1.23 -8.80
CA LEU A 5 4.44 -0.51 -9.61
C LEU A 5 5.30 0.36 -8.70
N LYS A 6 6.60 0.16 -8.73
CA LYS A 6 7.60 0.99 -8.03
C LYS A 6 8.42 1.73 -9.06
N ILE A 7 8.30 3.05 -9.10
CA ILE A 7 9.00 3.95 -10.01
C ILE A 7 10.14 4.63 -9.25
N LYS A 8 11.37 4.45 -9.70
CA LYS A 8 12.52 5.19 -9.19
C LYS A 8 12.61 6.52 -9.92
N ILE A 9 12.65 7.61 -9.17
CA ILE A 9 12.69 8.97 -9.71
C ILE A 9 14.00 9.66 -9.34
N ASN A 10 14.51 10.47 -10.26
CA ASN A 10 15.66 11.33 -9.99
C ASN A 10 15.19 12.55 -9.22
N ILE A 11 15.72 12.73 -8.01
CA ILE A 11 15.41 13.89 -7.19
C ILE A 11 16.68 14.36 -6.50
N ASP A 12 17.07 15.59 -6.86
CA ASP A 12 18.09 16.34 -6.15
C ASP A 12 17.51 17.20 -5.01
N SER A 13 16.18 17.38 -4.97
CA SER A 13 15.53 18.24 -3.99
C SER A 13 15.18 17.50 -2.69
N LYS A 14 15.52 18.11 -1.54
CA LYS A 14 15.11 17.63 -0.21
C LYS A 14 13.60 17.71 0.03
N ASN A 15 12.85 18.31 -0.89
CA ASN A 15 11.45 18.69 -0.71
C ASN A 15 10.43 17.61 -1.06
N ILE A 16 10.84 16.50 -1.70
CA ILE A 16 9.93 15.40 -2.05
C ILE A 16 10.02 14.28 -1.01
N GLY A 17 8.90 13.94 -0.41
CA GLY A 17 8.76 12.89 0.59
C GLY A 17 7.32 12.45 0.74
N TYR A 18 6.97 11.80 1.84
CA TYR A 18 5.61 11.27 2.03
C TYR A 18 4.52 12.36 1.95
N ASN A 19 4.83 13.61 2.33
CA ASN A 19 3.88 14.74 2.22
C ASN A 19 3.63 15.20 0.77
N SER A 20 4.40 14.70 -0.20
CA SER A 20 4.19 15.00 -1.62
C SER A 20 3.13 14.09 -2.27
N GLY A 21 2.51 13.18 -1.50
CA GLY A 21 1.54 12.22 -2.03
C GLY A 21 0.38 12.86 -2.78
N SER A 22 -0.15 14.00 -2.31
CA SER A 22 -1.22 14.72 -3.00
C SER A 22 -0.79 15.30 -4.35
N LEU A 23 0.45 15.76 -4.48
CA LEU A 23 1.01 16.25 -5.74
C LEU A 23 1.08 15.13 -6.77
N PHE A 24 1.55 13.97 -6.35
CA PHE A 24 1.61 12.78 -7.21
C PHE A 24 0.22 12.22 -7.55
N GLN A 25 -0.75 12.39 -6.66
CA GLN A 25 -2.14 12.07 -6.97
C GLN A 25 -2.71 13.02 -8.04
N GLY A 26 -2.45 14.34 -7.93
CA GLY A 26 -2.85 15.30 -8.94
C GLY A 26 -2.27 14.91 -10.31
N PHE A 27 -0.97 14.68 -10.39
CA PHE A 27 -0.32 14.18 -11.60
C PHE A 27 -0.95 12.87 -12.13
N LEU A 28 -1.28 11.93 -11.24
CA LEU A 28 -1.95 10.69 -11.63
C LEU A 28 -3.31 10.98 -12.29
N MET A 29 -4.13 11.84 -11.69
CA MET A 29 -5.46 12.18 -12.20
C MET A 29 -5.39 12.90 -13.56
N GLU A 30 -4.36 13.70 -13.82
CA GLU A 30 -4.12 14.34 -15.11
C GLU A 30 -3.68 13.36 -16.21
N ASN A 31 -3.11 12.22 -15.86
CA ASN A 31 -2.53 11.25 -16.81
C ASN A 31 -3.38 9.98 -17.00
N ILE A 32 -4.57 9.94 -16.45
CA ILE A 32 -5.58 8.90 -16.70
C ILE A 32 -6.79 9.48 -17.41
N MET A 33 -7.65 8.63 -17.93
CA MET A 33 -8.87 9.07 -18.64
C MET A 33 -9.80 9.84 -17.67
N ASN A 34 -10.30 11.02 -18.10
CA ASN A 34 -11.13 11.90 -17.26
C ASN A 34 -12.35 11.20 -16.64
N ASN A 35 -13.06 10.38 -17.41
CA ASN A 35 -14.21 9.64 -16.92
C ASN A 35 -13.83 8.65 -15.78
N TYR A 36 -12.63 8.11 -15.81
CA TYR A 36 -12.15 7.23 -14.74
C TYR A 36 -11.65 8.02 -13.53
N ALA A 37 -11.04 9.17 -13.74
CA ALA A 37 -10.69 10.10 -12.65
C ALA A 37 -11.95 10.53 -11.88
N ASP A 38 -13.01 10.92 -12.59
CA ASP A 38 -14.31 11.27 -11.99
C ASP A 38 -14.95 10.09 -11.25
N HIS A 39 -14.85 8.88 -11.82
CA HIS A 39 -15.30 7.67 -11.14
C HIS A 39 -14.57 7.46 -9.81
N LEU A 40 -13.22 7.58 -9.81
CA LEU A 40 -12.41 7.44 -8.59
C LEU A 40 -12.74 8.47 -7.51
N HIS A 41 -13.09 9.71 -7.90
CA HIS A 41 -13.51 10.75 -6.95
C HIS A 41 -14.80 10.41 -6.22
N ASN A 42 -15.72 9.67 -6.86
CA ASN A 42 -17.01 9.28 -6.30
C ASN A 42 -16.94 8.00 -5.45
N LEU A 43 -15.83 7.25 -5.49
CA LEU A 43 -15.68 6.03 -4.71
C LEU A 43 -15.39 6.31 -3.24
N LYS A 44 -16.07 5.58 -2.35
CA LYS A 44 -15.77 5.59 -0.90
C LYS A 44 -14.43 4.92 -0.59
N ILE A 45 -14.07 3.88 -1.34
CA ILE A 45 -12.82 3.14 -1.23
C ILE A 45 -12.22 3.07 -2.63
N ASN A 46 -11.07 3.71 -2.80
CA ASN A 46 -10.35 3.69 -4.07
C ASN A 46 -9.68 2.31 -4.30
N PRO A 47 -9.72 1.77 -5.53
CA PRO A 47 -9.08 0.51 -5.88
C PRO A 47 -7.56 0.65 -6.08
N TYR A 48 -6.97 1.73 -5.61
CA TYR A 48 -5.52 1.97 -5.65
C TYR A 48 -5.03 2.64 -4.38
N SER A 49 -3.75 2.47 -4.12
CA SER A 49 -3.02 3.28 -3.15
C SER A 49 -1.70 3.74 -3.75
N GLN A 50 -1.14 4.81 -3.19
CA GLN A 50 0.17 5.30 -3.62
C GLN A 50 0.88 5.99 -2.48
N TYR A 51 2.22 6.01 -2.52
CA TYR A 51 3.02 6.77 -1.56
C TYR A 51 4.44 7.00 -2.07
N ILE A 52 5.09 8.03 -1.54
CA ILE A 52 6.49 8.32 -1.81
C ILE A 52 7.35 7.71 -0.70
N GLU A 53 8.31 6.90 -1.10
CA GLU A 53 9.31 6.29 -0.23
C GLU A 53 10.67 6.93 -0.49
N ARG A 54 11.33 7.41 0.58
CA ARG A 54 12.74 7.83 0.52
C ARG A 54 13.59 6.83 1.27
N SER A 55 14.64 6.37 0.62
CA SER A 55 15.62 5.46 1.19
C SER A 55 17.04 5.90 0.82
N LYS A 56 18.04 5.26 1.39
CA LYS A 56 19.44 5.44 0.99
C LYS A 56 19.74 5.03 -0.46
N TYR A 57 18.83 4.29 -1.09
CA TYR A 57 18.97 3.83 -2.47
C TYR A 57 18.26 4.73 -3.50
N GLY A 58 17.59 5.77 -3.03
CA GLY A 58 16.86 6.74 -3.86
C GLY A 58 15.45 7.02 -3.37
N THR A 59 14.75 7.78 -4.19
CA THR A 59 13.34 8.11 -3.99
C THR A 59 12.48 7.30 -4.94
N TYR A 60 11.39 6.78 -4.44
CA TYR A 60 10.50 5.90 -5.18
C TYR A 60 9.05 6.36 -5.03
N TRP A 61 8.34 6.38 -6.14
CA TRP A 61 6.89 6.45 -6.15
C TRP A 61 6.34 5.03 -6.24
N ASN A 62 5.61 4.61 -5.22
CA ASN A 62 4.95 3.32 -5.15
C ASN A 62 3.48 3.52 -5.47
N ILE A 63 2.96 2.81 -6.47
CA ILE A 63 1.56 2.81 -6.87
C ILE A 63 1.09 1.35 -6.90
N THR A 64 -0.05 1.09 -6.30
CA THR A 64 -0.62 -0.25 -6.22
C THR A 64 -2.08 -0.23 -6.62
N THR A 65 -2.57 -1.32 -7.20
CA THR A 65 -3.98 -1.48 -7.54
C THR A 65 -4.52 -2.80 -7.02
N THR A 66 -5.82 -2.81 -6.72
CA THR A 66 -6.50 -3.95 -6.10
C THR A 66 -7.56 -4.59 -6.98
N ASN A 67 -7.71 -4.16 -8.24
CA ASN A 67 -8.53 -4.82 -9.24
C ASN A 67 -7.95 -4.64 -10.65
N ARG A 68 -8.52 -5.34 -11.63
CA ARG A 68 -8.04 -5.34 -13.02
C ARG A 68 -8.27 -3.98 -13.69
N GLU A 69 -9.42 -3.38 -13.49
CA GLU A 69 -9.76 -2.09 -14.10
C GLU A 69 -8.77 -0.99 -13.68
N ALA A 70 -8.46 -0.91 -12.38
CA ALA A 70 -7.47 0.05 -11.89
C ALA A 70 -6.07 -0.24 -12.43
N TYR A 71 -5.68 -1.50 -12.61
CA TYR A 71 -4.43 -1.84 -13.28
C TYR A 71 -4.39 -1.31 -14.71
N GLU A 72 -5.43 -1.57 -15.51
CA GLU A 72 -5.50 -1.16 -16.91
C GLU A 72 -5.55 0.37 -17.07
N LYS A 73 -6.30 1.06 -16.19
CA LYS A 73 -6.53 2.50 -16.29
C LYS A 73 -5.53 3.38 -15.54
N ILE A 74 -4.78 2.83 -14.59
CA ILE A 74 -3.77 3.57 -13.80
C ILE A 74 -2.36 3.09 -14.14
N ILE A 75 -2.08 1.79 -14.03
CA ILE A 75 -0.71 1.30 -14.14
C ILE A 75 -0.21 1.32 -15.59
N ILE A 76 -1.04 0.88 -16.55
CA ILE A 76 -0.63 0.83 -17.95
C ILE A 76 -0.24 2.22 -18.49
N PRO A 77 -1.02 3.31 -18.28
CA PRO A 77 -0.60 4.65 -18.71
C PRO A 77 0.73 5.08 -18.08
N LEU A 78 0.99 4.79 -16.80
CA LEU A 78 2.23 5.16 -16.12
C LEU A 78 3.47 4.42 -16.65
N LEU A 79 3.30 3.27 -17.29
CA LEU A 79 4.42 2.53 -17.87
C LEU A 79 5.02 3.20 -19.12
N SER A 80 4.26 4.04 -19.82
CA SER A 80 4.70 4.74 -21.03
C SER A 80 5.35 6.11 -20.76
N LEU A 81 5.27 6.63 -19.52
CA LEU A 81 5.81 7.94 -19.18
C LEU A 81 7.32 7.88 -19.02
N ASP A 82 8.05 8.85 -19.53
CA ASP A 82 9.49 8.98 -19.31
C ASP A 82 9.84 9.96 -18.16
N GLU A 83 8.89 10.82 -17.79
CA GLU A 83 9.05 11.83 -16.75
C GLU A 83 7.73 12.10 -16.01
N ILE A 84 7.83 12.74 -14.86
CA ILE A 84 6.71 13.20 -14.04
C ILE A 84 6.81 14.70 -13.94
N ILE A 85 5.84 15.43 -14.52
CA ILE A 85 5.78 16.89 -14.52
C ILE A 85 4.68 17.34 -13.55
N ILE A 86 5.06 17.96 -12.44
CA ILE A 86 4.14 18.52 -11.46
C ILE A 86 4.09 20.03 -11.66
N LYS A 87 3.14 20.50 -12.45
CA LYS A 87 3.01 21.90 -12.91
C LYS A 87 2.94 22.90 -11.76
N ASP A 88 2.16 22.61 -10.73
CA ASP A 88 1.97 23.50 -9.57
C ASP A 88 3.26 23.79 -8.78
N LYS A 89 4.32 23.04 -9.02
CA LYS A 89 5.61 23.17 -8.33
C LYS A 89 6.77 23.42 -9.26
N ASP A 90 6.50 23.55 -10.56
CA ASP A 90 7.53 23.64 -11.61
C ASP A 90 8.61 22.55 -11.44
N LEU A 91 8.14 21.31 -11.25
CA LEU A 91 8.97 20.18 -10.90
C LEU A 91 8.93 19.11 -11.99
N GLU A 92 10.06 18.88 -12.61
CA GLU A 92 10.28 17.82 -13.59
C GLU A 92 11.14 16.71 -12.98
N LEU A 93 10.61 15.49 -12.97
CA LEU A 93 11.24 14.32 -12.36
C LEU A 93 11.44 13.25 -13.42
N LYS A 94 12.69 12.94 -13.74
CA LYS A 94 13.01 11.84 -14.66
C LYS A 94 12.77 10.49 -14.01
N ILE A 95 12.17 9.59 -14.75
CA ILE A 95 11.98 8.20 -14.33
C ILE A 95 13.25 7.42 -14.67
N LEU A 96 13.90 6.89 -13.64
CA LEU A 96 15.17 6.16 -13.75
C LEU A 96 14.99 4.66 -13.95
N ASP A 97 13.95 4.09 -13.30
CA ASP A 97 13.69 2.65 -13.31
C ASP A 97 12.24 2.36 -12.91
N ARG A 98 11.73 1.23 -13.35
CA ARG A 98 10.39 0.72 -12.99
C ARG A 98 10.46 -0.76 -12.64
N ASN A 99 9.78 -1.10 -11.56
CA ASN A 99 9.57 -2.48 -11.17
C ASN A 99 8.07 -2.74 -11.04
N LEU A 100 7.54 -3.67 -11.84
CA LEU A 100 6.13 -4.04 -11.83
C LEU A 100 5.99 -5.49 -11.37
N ASN A 101 5.16 -5.69 -10.35
CA ASN A 101 4.71 -7.00 -9.89
C ASN A 101 3.19 -7.10 -10.06
N ILE A 102 2.72 -8.23 -10.59
CA ILE A 102 1.30 -8.52 -10.78
C ILE A 102 1.02 -9.92 -10.25
N ILE A 103 -0.11 -10.06 -9.55
CA ILE A 103 -0.61 -11.35 -9.07
C ILE A 103 -2.11 -11.41 -9.27
N LYS A 104 -2.65 -12.57 -9.68
CA LYS A 104 -4.09 -12.79 -9.69
C LYS A 104 -4.60 -12.80 -8.24
N ARG A 105 -5.85 -12.36 -8.04
CA ARG A 105 -6.44 -12.32 -6.68
C ARG A 105 -6.55 -13.71 -6.07
N GLU A 106 -6.91 -14.68 -6.89
CA GLU A 106 -7.06 -16.09 -6.53
C GLU A 106 -5.70 -16.67 -6.08
N ASP A 107 -4.65 -16.48 -6.90
CA ASP A 107 -3.28 -16.94 -6.59
C ASP A 107 -2.75 -16.26 -5.32
N PHE A 108 -3.10 -14.98 -5.10
CA PHE A 108 -2.73 -14.27 -3.88
C PHE A 108 -3.41 -14.87 -2.64
N ILE A 109 -4.70 -15.19 -2.74
CA ILE A 109 -5.48 -15.81 -1.65
C ILE A 109 -4.90 -17.20 -1.37
N GLU A 110 -4.77 -18.04 -2.38
CA GLU A 110 -4.28 -19.41 -2.24
C GLU A 110 -2.89 -19.42 -1.58
N LYS A 111 -1.96 -18.64 -2.12
CA LYS A 111 -0.59 -18.55 -1.59
C LYS A 111 -0.54 -18.13 -0.12
N ASN A 112 -1.34 -17.14 0.28
CA ASN A 112 -1.24 -16.55 1.61
C ASN A 112 -2.18 -17.16 2.66
N LEU A 113 -3.23 -17.86 2.23
CA LEU A 113 -4.15 -18.53 3.15
C LEU A 113 -3.67 -19.94 3.55
N PHE A 114 -3.05 -20.65 2.60
CA PHE A 114 -2.59 -22.03 2.80
C PHE A 114 -1.11 -22.15 3.15
N GLU A 115 -0.35 -21.07 3.10
CA GLU A 115 1.02 -21.06 3.62
C GLU A 115 0.98 -21.35 5.13
N SER A 116 1.60 -22.45 5.57
CA SER A 116 1.62 -22.82 6.98
C SER A 116 2.58 -21.91 7.73
N PHE A 117 2.04 -21.01 8.51
CA PHE A 117 2.82 -20.16 9.40
C PHE A 117 2.73 -20.70 10.83
N ASP A 118 3.86 -21.08 11.41
CA ASP A 118 3.93 -21.45 12.83
C ASP A 118 3.88 -20.24 13.78
N SER A 119 4.15 -19.05 13.25
CA SER A 119 4.16 -17.84 14.05
C SER A 119 2.77 -17.27 14.27
N ARG A 120 2.45 -16.96 15.53
CA ARG A 120 1.25 -16.22 15.95
C ARG A 120 1.45 -14.70 15.92
N GLU A 121 2.59 -14.21 15.42
CA GLU A 121 2.87 -12.78 15.30
C GLU A 121 2.56 -12.26 13.90
N ILE A 122 1.98 -11.05 13.86
CA ILE A 122 1.72 -10.28 12.65
C ILE A 122 2.45 -8.95 12.79
N ASN A 123 3.29 -8.65 11.80
CA ASN A 123 4.17 -7.50 11.85
C ASN A 123 3.83 -6.51 10.72
N PHE A 124 3.59 -5.26 11.08
CA PHE A 124 3.38 -4.15 10.18
C PHE A 124 4.54 -3.16 10.25
N LYS A 125 4.92 -2.59 9.11
CA LYS A 125 5.77 -1.42 9.04
C LYS A 125 5.07 -0.33 8.23
N PHE A 126 4.71 0.74 8.90
CA PHE A 126 4.07 1.92 8.32
C PHE A 126 5.14 2.89 7.85
N LEU A 127 5.24 3.08 6.53
CA LEU A 127 6.26 3.91 5.88
C LEU A 127 5.83 5.37 5.78
N THR A 128 4.52 5.60 5.72
CA THR A 128 3.93 6.95 5.66
C THR A 128 2.89 7.12 6.77
N PRO A 129 2.55 8.36 7.14
CA PRO A 129 1.58 8.61 8.19
C PRO A 129 0.29 7.82 7.99
N THR A 130 -0.08 7.03 8.99
CA THR A 130 -1.26 6.17 8.99
C THR A 130 -2.20 6.68 10.07
N ALA A 131 -3.48 6.79 9.74
CA ALA A 131 -4.52 7.21 10.66
C ALA A 131 -5.85 6.51 10.30
N PHE A 132 -6.76 6.49 11.28
CA PHE A 132 -8.12 6.03 11.10
C PHE A 132 -9.10 7.16 11.43
N LYS A 133 -10.36 6.99 11.11
CA LYS A 133 -11.42 7.93 11.47
C LYS A 133 -12.51 7.19 12.26
N LYS A 134 -12.76 7.64 13.48
CA LYS A 134 -13.81 7.11 14.37
C LYS A 134 -14.57 8.29 14.96
N ASN A 135 -15.90 8.29 14.85
CA ASN A 135 -16.75 9.37 15.36
C ASN A 135 -16.29 10.77 14.90
N ASN A 136 -15.99 10.92 13.62
CA ASN A 136 -15.45 12.13 12.99
C ASN A 136 -14.11 12.66 13.53
N ARG A 137 -13.39 11.90 14.34
CA ARG A 137 -12.07 12.25 14.87
C ARG A 137 -10.99 11.36 14.27
N TYR A 138 -9.79 11.91 14.09
CA TYR A 138 -8.63 11.10 13.68
C TYR A 138 -8.11 10.31 14.87
N VAL A 139 -7.92 9.00 14.66
CA VAL A 139 -7.31 8.08 15.62
C VAL A 139 -5.88 7.82 15.18
N ILE A 140 -4.93 8.21 16.05
CA ILE A 140 -3.49 8.11 15.81
C ILE A 140 -2.82 7.02 16.65
N ILE A 141 -3.56 6.37 17.54
CA ILE A 141 -3.11 5.21 18.28
C ILE A 141 -3.63 3.98 17.52
N PRO A 142 -2.75 3.05 17.11
CA PRO A 142 -3.20 1.87 16.40
C PRO A 142 -4.04 0.97 17.31
N GLU A 143 -5.22 0.62 16.82
CA GLU A 143 -6.10 -0.41 17.42
C GLU A 143 -6.15 -1.58 16.43
N PRO A 144 -5.93 -2.86 16.86
CA PRO A 144 -6.01 -4.02 15.97
C PRO A 144 -7.31 -4.07 15.17
N GLY A 145 -8.44 -3.84 15.83
CA GLY A 145 -9.75 -3.81 15.18
C GLY A 145 -9.86 -2.76 14.07
N LEU A 146 -9.34 -1.54 14.27
CA LEU A 146 -9.37 -0.49 13.23
C LEU A 146 -8.46 -0.83 12.05
N ILE A 147 -7.28 -1.42 12.31
CA ILE A 147 -6.35 -1.83 11.26
C ILE A 147 -7.01 -2.88 10.38
N PHE A 148 -7.48 -3.97 10.98
CA PHE A 148 -8.08 -5.07 10.24
C PHE A 148 -9.43 -4.69 9.62
N GLN A 149 -10.26 -3.89 10.27
CA GLN A 149 -11.49 -3.37 9.67
C GLN A 149 -11.21 -2.57 8.38
N SER A 150 -10.16 -1.74 8.38
CA SER A 150 -9.73 -1.02 7.18
C SER A 150 -9.31 -1.98 6.07
N LEU A 151 -8.55 -3.03 6.39
CA LEU A 151 -8.05 -4.01 5.43
C LEU A 151 -9.17 -4.90 4.89
N ILE A 152 -10.07 -5.37 5.75
CA ILE A 152 -11.25 -6.15 5.37
C ILE A 152 -12.10 -5.38 4.36
N ARG A 153 -12.47 -4.13 4.68
CA ARG A 153 -13.28 -3.30 3.77
C ARG A 153 -12.63 -3.11 2.40
N LYS A 154 -11.31 -2.90 2.36
CA LYS A 154 -10.55 -2.72 1.12
C LYS A 154 -10.43 -4.04 0.35
N PHE A 155 -10.26 -5.16 1.06
CA PHE A 155 -10.18 -6.48 0.44
C PHE A 155 -11.52 -6.88 -0.18
N ASP A 156 -12.62 -6.69 0.53
CA ASP A 156 -13.96 -6.95 0.03
C ASP A 156 -14.31 -6.07 -1.18
N SER A 157 -13.86 -4.78 -1.17
CA SER A 157 -14.05 -3.89 -2.32
C SER A 157 -13.20 -4.24 -3.54
N SER A 158 -12.23 -5.13 -3.40
CA SER A 158 -11.35 -5.58 -4.49
C SER A 158 -11.90 -6.75 -5.32
N GLY A 159 -13.01 -7.33 -4.92
CA GLY A 159 -13.70 -8.44 -5.56
C GLY A 159 -15.19 -8.18 -5.67
N GLU A 160 -15.91 -9.08 -6.32
CA GLU A 160 -17.37 -9.00 -6.50
C GLU A 160 -18.12 -9.41 -5.22
N GLU A 161 -17.54 -10.35 -4.46
CA GLU A 161 -18.14 -10.88 -3.25
C GLU A 161 -17.41 -10.43 -1.99
N LYS A 162 -18.18 -10.20 -0.92
CA LYS A 162 -17.63 -10.01 0.43
C LYS A 162 -17.26 -11.38 1.00
N ILE A 163 -16.01 -11.49 1.44
CA ILE A 163 -15.48 -12.77 1.96
C ILE A 163 -15.54 -12.82 3.48
N PHE A 164 -15.47 -11.67 4.16
CA PHE A 164 -15.33 -11.64 5.60
C PHE A 164 -16.64 -11.31 6.32
N SER A 165 -16.97 -12.15 7.31
CA SER A 165 -18.16 -11.97 8.17
C SER A 165 -17.93 -10.87 9.21
N TYR A 166 -19.02 -10.40 9.81
CA TYR A 166 -18.98 -9.42 10.91
C TYR A 166 -18.32 -10.02 12.17
N ASP A 167 -18.49 -11.32 12.39
CA ASP A 167 -17.96 -12.06 13.54
C ASP A 167 -16.43 -12.06 13.59
N LEU A 168 -15.77 -11.94 12.41
CA LEU A 168 -14.31 -11.84 12.35
C LEU A 168 -13.78 -10.59 13.07
N LEU A 169 -14.47 -9.46 13.00
CA LEU A 169 -14.04 -8.24 13.70
C LEU A 169 -14.20 -8.37 15.22
N GLU A 170 -15.22 -9.05 15.68
CA GLU A 170 -15.41 -9.33 17.11
C GLU A 170 -14.30 -10.25 17.62
N GLU A 171 -13.99 -11.32 16.89
CA GLU A 171 -12.89 -12.22 17.21
C GLU A 171 -11.53 -11.49 17.24
N ILE A 172 -11.26 -10.60 16.26
CA ILE A 172 -10.04 -9.77 16.23
C ILE A 172 -9.93 -8.91 17.49
N ASN A 173 -11.02 -8.26 17.90
CA ASN A 173 -11.02 -7.39 19.08
C ASN A 173 -10.77 -8.17 20.38
N ASN A 174 -11.19 -9.43 20.45
CA ASN A 174 -11.06 -10.28 21.62
C ASN A 174 -9.71 -11.03 21.69
N SER A 175 -9.12 -11.35 20.53
CA SER A 175 -8.00 -12.31 20.44
C SER A 175 -6.70 -11.72 19.90
N VAL A 176 -6.70 -10.47 19.43
CA VAL A 176 -5.52 -9.83 18.84
C VAL A 176 -5.10 -8.61 19.66
N TYR A 177 -3.86 -8.61 20.11
CA TYR A 177 -3.33 -7.48 20.90
C TYR A 177 -1.94 -7.05 20.42
N ILE A 178 -1.59 -5.81 20.70
CA ILE A 178 -0.28 -5.26 20.38
C ILE A 178 0.75 -5.83 21.36
N SER A 179 1.73 -6.56 20.83
CA SER A 179 2.82 -7.16 21.63
C SER A 179 4.04 -6.25 21.69
N ARG A 180 4.31 -5.50 20.63
CA ARG A 180 5.46 -4.58 20.54
C ARG A 180 5.16 -3.45 19.56
N TYR A 181 5.75 -2.27 19.78
CA TYR A 181 5.74 -1.18 18.82
C TYR A 181 6.99 -0.31 18.91
N ASN A 182 7.31 0.31 17.77
CA ASN A 182 8.23 1.44 17.68
C ASN A 182 7.58 2.46 16.72
N LEU A 183 6.73 3.30 17.28
CA LEU A 183 5.89 4.24 16.54
C LEU A 183 6.25 5.69 16.89
N LYS A 184 6.09 6.57 15.92
CA LYS A 184 6.23 8.02 16.08
C LYS A 184 5.01 8.70 15.48
N SER A 185 4.44 9.67 16.18
CA SER A 185 3.41 10.53 15.60
C SER A 185 4.02 11.43 14.52
N LYS A 186 3.28 11.61 13.42
CA LYS A 186 3.65 12.46 12.28
C LYS A 186 2.42 13.14 11.74
N LEU A 187 2.61 14.37 11.24
CA LEU A 187 1.58 15.09 10.50
C LEU A 187 1.72 14.77 9.00
N PHE A 188 0.62 14.49 8.36
CA PHE A 188 0.49 14.47 6.91
C PHE A 188 -0.16 15.76 6.44
N TYR A 189 0.49 16.45 5.52
CA TYR A 189 -0.01 17.72 4.98
C TYR A 189 -0.77 17.44 3.70
N LEU A 190 -2.06 17.73 3.72
CA LEU A 190 -2.95 17.60 2.57
C LEU A 190 -3.58 18.96 2.31
N GLU A 191 -3.04 19.70 1.33
CA GLU A 191 -3.48 21.06 1.01
C GLU A 191 -3.58 21.95 2.28
N LYS A 192 -4.80 22.35 2.66
CA LYS A 192 -5.08 23.19 3.84
C LYS A 192 -5.25 22.38 5.13
N THR A 193 -5.23 21.03 5.06
CA THR A 193 -5.53 20.17 6.21
C THR A 193 -4.28 19.45 6.71
N LYS A 194 -4.07 19.45 8.02
CA LYS A 194 -3.03 18.67 8.69
C LYS A 194 -3.67 17.45 9.33
N ILE A 195 -3.32 16.26 8.87
CA ILE A 195 -3.87 15.01 9.38
C ILE A 195 -2.83 14.35 10.29
N PRO A 196 -3.08 14.23 11.59
CA PRO A 196 -2.19 13.49 12.48
C PRO A 196 -2.25 12.00 12.18
N GLY A 197 -1.10 11.33 12.25
CA GLY A 197 -0.98 9.89 12.05
C GLY A 197 0.26 9.35 12.75
N PHE A 198 0.51 8.06 12.59
CA PHE A 198 1.70 7.38 13.10
C PHE A 198 2.49 6.73 11.96
N ILE A 199 3.80 6.60 12.15
CA ILE A 199 4.73 5.83 11.32
C ILE A 199 5.56 4.91 12.20
N GLY A 200 6.12 3.85 11.63
CA GLY A 200 7.03 2.94 12.34
C GLY A 200 6.60 1.50 12.29
N SER A 201 6.98 0.70 13.27
CA SER A 201 6.75 -0.74 13.29
C SER A 201 5.80 -1.12 14.43
N LEU A 202 4.95 -2.10 14.16
CA LEU A 202 3.95 -2.64 15.08
C LEU A 202 3.94 -4.15 14.95
N SER A 203 4.04 -4.85 16.08
CA SER A 203 3.86 -6.30 16.17
C SER A 203 2.59 -6.59 16.97
N MET A 204 1.78 -7.49 16.45
CA MET A 204 0.58 -7.99 17.11
C MET A 204 0.72 -9.49 17.36
N ARG A 205 0.17 -9.96 18.46
CA ARG A 205 0.04 -11.38 18.78
C ARG A 205 -1.41 -11.79 18.65
N CYS A 206 -1.64 -12.95 18.07
CA CYS A 206 -2.97 -13.51 17.83
C CYS A 206 -3.16 -14.76 18.69
N GLU A 207 -4.15 -14.71 19.59
CA GLU A 207 -4.51 -15.83 20.47
C GLU A 207 -5.86 -16.44 20.06
N THR A 208 -5.90 -16.92 18.82
CA THR A 208 -7.07 -17.52 18.19
C THR A 208 -6.67 -18.77 17.40
N ASN A 209 -7.61 -19.37 16.67
CA ASN A 209 -7.38 -20.55 15.84
C ASN A 209 -6.50 -20.24 14.62
N LYS A 210 -5.98 -21.29 13.98
CA LYS A 210 -5.02 -21.17 12.88
C LYS A 210 -5.65 -20.55 11.63
N GLU A 211 -6.91 -20.83 11.37
CA GLU A 211 -7.66 -20.33 10.22
C GLU A 211 -7.76 -18.81 10.26
N ILE A 212 -8.13 -18.25 11.41
CA ILE A 212 -8.21 -16.80 11.61
C ILE A 212 -6.83 -16.17 11.52
N ILE A 213 -5.79 -16.78 12.11
CA ILE A 213 -4.41 -16.28 11.98
C ILE A 213 -3.99 -16.20 10.51
N ASN A 214 -4.32 -17.20 9.69
CA ASN A 214 -4.01 -17.19 8.27
C ASN A 214 -4.75 -16.07 7.53
N ILE A 215 -6.02 -15.84 7.84
CA ILE A 215 -6.79 -14.70 7.31
C ILE A 215 -6.12 -13.37 7.68
N LEU A 216 -5.73 -13.19 8.93
CA LEU A 216 -5.08 -11.97 9.38
C LEU A 216 -3.72 -11.74 8.71
N LYS A 217 -2.96 -12.81 8.45
CA LYS A 217 -1.70 -12.75 7.69
C LYS A 217 -1.93 -12.43 6.22
N LEU A 218 -2.97 -12.99 5.60
CA LEU A 218 -3.38 -12.62 4.25
C LEU A 218 -3.72 -11.12 4.18
N LEU A 219 -4.50 -10.61 5.12
CA LEU A 219 -4.82 -9.18 5.20
C LEU A 219 -3.58 -8.30 5.45
N ASN A 220 -2.65 -8.77 6.28
CA ASN A 220 -1.37 -8.09 6.48
C ASN A 220 -0.56 -8.00 5.17
N LYS A 221 -0.46 -9.09 4.40
CA LYS A 221 0.16 -9.07 3.07
C LYS A 221 -0.60 -8.18 2.09
N PHE A 222 -1.92 -8.19 2.11
CA PHE A 222 -2.77 -7.33 1.29
C PHE A 222 -2.57 -5.84 1.60
N SER A 223 -2.18 -5.47 2.83
CA SER A 223 -1.89 -4.08 3.18
C SER A 223 -0.82 -3.42 2.31
N GLU A 224 0.07 -4.21 1.70
CA GLU A 224 1.07 -3.73 0.75
C GLU A 224 0.48 -3.25 -0.58
N TYR A 225 -0.73 -3.71 -0.93
CA TYR A 225 -1.45 -3.33 -2.14
C TYR A 225 -2.50 -2.23 -1.88
N SER A 226 -3.18 -2.30 -0.76
CA SER A 226 -4.28 -1.39 -0.43
C SER A 226 -3.87 -0.17 0.39
N GLY A 227 -2.68 -0.21 1.00
CA GLY A 227 -2.36 0.67 2.12
C GLY A 227 -3.27 0.43 3.33
N THR A 228 -2.97 1.03 4.47
CA THR A 228 -3.71 0.86 5.73
C THR A 228 -4.32 2.19 6.17
N GLY A 229 -5.57 2.17 6.63
CA GLY A 229 -6.26 3.35 7.12
C GLY A 229 -6.81 4.26 6.02
N ILE A 230 -6.94 5.55 6.33
CA ILE A 230 -7.55 6.57 5.46
C ILE A 230 -6.56 7.15 4.46
N LYS A 231 -7.10 7.76 3.38
CA LYS A 231 -6.33 8.57 2.41
C LYS A 231 -5.13 7.83 1.76
N SER A 232 -5.24 6.51 1.57
CA SER A 232 -4.17 5.72 0.96
C SER A 232 -3.93 6.07 -0.51
N SER A 233 -4.93 6.55 -1.24
CA SER A 233 -4.78 7.09 -2.59
C SER A 233 -4.03 8.44 -2.64
N MET A 234 -3.93 9.14 -1.50
CA MET A 234 -3.26 10.44 -1.38
C MET A 234 -1.85 10.36 -0.77
N GLY A 235 -1.36 9.17 -0.45
CA GLY A 235 0.00 8.97 0.07
C GLY A 235 0.10 8.59 1.55
N MET A 236 -1.02 8.53 2.28
CA MET A 236 -1.06 8.01 3.65
C MET A 236 -1.12 6.48 3.65
N GLY A 237 -0.79 5.87 4.79
CA GLY A 237 -1.01 4.45 5.02
C GLY A 237 -0.13 3.51 4.20
N GLY A 238 0.95 4.00 3.59
CA GLY A 238 1.92 3.16 2.90
C GLY A 238 2.49 2.13 3.87
N THR A 239 2.21 0.86 3.63
CA THR A 239 2.49 -0.24 4.56
C THR A 239 3.25 -1.36 3.85
N ILE A 240 4.18 -1.98 4.56
CA ILE A 240 4.81 -3.23 4.16
C ILE A 240 4.74 -4.22 5.33
N VAL A 241 4.82 -5.51 5.01
CA VAL A 241 4.96 -6.55 6.02
C VAL A 241 6.28 -6.34 6.75
N GLY A 242 6.23 -6.24 8.07
CA GLY A 242 7.43 -6.15 8.90
C GLY A 242 8.21 -7.46 8.87
N GLY A 243 9.53 -7.39 8.74
CA GLY A 243 10.38 -8.57 8.85
C GLY A 243 10.36 -9.16 10.26
N GLU A 244 10.56 -10.47 10.36
CA GLU A 244 10.71 -11.18 11.62
C GLU A 244 11.84 -10.58 12.46
N ARG A 245 11.51 -10.25 13.71
CA ARG A 245 12.37 -9.71 14.77
C ARG A 245 12.93 -8.30 14.51
N LEU A 246 12.55 -7.37 15.35
CA LEU A 246 13.28 -6.13 15.65
C LEU A 246 14.66 -6.44 16.28
N GLY A 247 15.42 -7.26 15.60
CA GLY A 247 16.82 -7.54 15.86
C GLY A 247 17.57 -7.14 14.60
N TRP A 248 18.47 -6.19 14.73
CA TRP A 248 19.36 -5.70 13.68
C TRP A 248 20.14 -6.83 13.03
N LYS A 249 19.56 -7.51 12.03
CA LYS A 249 20.33 -8.32 11.07
C LYS A 249 20.17 -7.70 9.70
N LYS A 250 21.30 -7.24 9.15
CA LYS A 250 21.44 -6.90 7.73
C LYS A 250 20.94 -8.07 6.90
N ASN A 251 19.77 -7.95 6.29
CA ASN A 251 19.30 -8.93 5.33
C ASN A 251 20.18 -8.84 4.09
N LYS A 252 20.96 -9.91 3.82
CA LYS A 252 21.40 -10.22 2.48
C LYS A 252 20.15 -10.39 1.62
N ILE A 253 20.08 -9.62 0.55
CA ILE A 253 19.04 -9.76 -0.47
C ILE A 253 19.24 -11.14 -1.10
N ASP A 254 18.31 -12.04 -0.88
CA ASP A 254 18.28 -13.34 -1.58
C ASP A 254 17.73 -13.09 -2.99
N ASN A 255 18.64 -13.10 -3.96
CA ASN A 255 18.39 -12.86 -5.39
C ASN A 255 17.66 -14.03 -6.08
N ARG A 256 16.90 -14.87 -5.38
CA ARG A 256 16.26 -16.07 -5.94
C ARG A 256 14.77 -15.95 -6.28
N CYS A 257 14.23 -14.75 -6.35
CA CYS A 257 12.90 -14.58 -6.97
C CYS A 257 13.10 -14.02 -8.38
N GLY A 258 12.85 -14.87 -9.39
CA GLY A 258 13.12 -14.61 -10.78
C GLY A 258 12.49 -13.32 -11.32
N VAL A 259 13.31 -12.31 -11.46
CA VAL A 259 12.95 -11.07 -12.16
C VAL A 259 13.06 -11.32 -13.65
N ARG A 260 11.95 -11.56 -14.34
CA ARG A 260 11.93 -11.45 -15.82
C ARG A 260 12.06 -9.97 -16.18
N ARG A 261 13.26 -9.59 -16.62
CA ARG A 261 13.47 -8.32 -17.34
C ARG A 261 12.78 -8.44 -18.69
N TYR A 262 11.75 -7.66 -18.92
CA TYR A 262 11.22 -7.46 -20.27
C TYR A 262 12.19 -6.57 -21.04
N ARG A 263 13.05 -7.18 -21.87
CA ARG A 263 13.71 -6.49 -22.98
C ARG A 263 12.66 -6.23 -24.06
N ARG A 264 12.59 -4.98 -24.56
CA ARG A 264 11.88 -4.63 -25.78
C ARG A 264 12.36 -5.54 -26.92
N SER A 265 11.47 -6.32 -27.50
CA SER A 265 11.57 -6.77 -28.86
C SER A 265 10.26 -6.39 -29.56
N PHE A 266 10.30 -5.28 -30.30
CA PHE A 266 9.34 -5.01 -31.33
C PHE A 266 9.56 -6.02 -32.46
N ILE A 267 8.56 -6.80 -32.76
CA ILE A 267 8.44 -7.48 -34.05
C ILE A 267 7.16 -6.95 -34.69
N TYR A 268 7.36 -6.12 -35.72
CA TYR A 268 6.37 -5.89 -36.74
C TYR A 268 6.28 -7.18 -37.58
N SER A 269 5.09 -7.71 -37.79
CA SER A 269 4.73 -8.42 -39.01
C SER A 269 3.22 -8.65 -39.05
N LEU A 270 2.60 -8.04 -40.08
CA LEU A 270 1.36 -8.35 -40.81
C LEU A 270 0.05 -8.38 -40.03
#